data_32b0ca1c69a693968e4ed13d5f065fed
#
_entry.id   32b0ca1c69a693968e4ed13d5f065fed
#
_cell.length_a   1.000
_cell.length_b   1.000
_cell.length_c   1.000
_cell.angle_alpha   90.00
_cell.angle_beta   90.00
_cell.angle_gamma   90.00
#
_symmetry.space_group_name_H-M   'P 1'
#
loop_
_entity.id
_entity.type
_entity.pdbx_description
1 polymer ?
#
loop_
_entity_poly.entity_id
_entity_poly.type
_entity_poly.pdbx_seq_one_letter_code
_entity_poly.pdbx_strand_id
1 'polypeptide(L)'
;MRRALGLVGGVALVLAGCSSAGSRLEAAGALRAAGKPREALTAYQELLASLGEGPLTPEPAGVRAKALRAAGDVAYLELGDYSGAIAYYRRIISLYPGSPEALGARAVIGDIFRDRFHDHMAAIAQWADVAASDAPQAAAFQLKVAREYLDLGNTEQARTEARLLRERWPAGKEADEAQLLTAQAWSQDKRQEEAVGAYQALVDRRPAPELVARALEGQAHLAAESGRLDRALELYAQALPIHPNPEALRTAIEAVRRRREAAKTATPGDRNQAFDYGRPRPTTREVSP
;
A
#
# COMPACT_ATOMS: atom_id res chain seq x y z
N MET A 1 71.43 54.87 -15.31
CA MET A 1 70.84 53.91 -14.40
C MET A 1 69.31 54.14 -14.33
N ARG A 2 68.50 53.41 -15.07
CA ARG A 2 67.05 53.49 -15.00
C ARG A 2 66.54 52.06 -14.88
N ARG A 3 65.97 51.75 -13.72
CA ARG A 3 65.33 50.43 -13.43
C ARG A 3 63.90 50.45 -14.00
N ALA A 4 63.62 49.58 -14.92
CA ALA A 4 62.24 49.28 -15.38
C ALA A 4 61.63 48.25 -14.44
N LEU A 5 60.52 48.65 -13.75
CA LEU A 5 59.64 47.72 -13.06
C LEU A 5 58.65 47.08 -14.09
N GLY A 6 58.76 45.79 -14.31
CA GLY A 6 57.80 45.03 -15.07
C GLY A 6 56.63 44.70 -14.19
N LEU A 7 55.43 45.18 -14.53
CA LEU A 7 54.13 44.73 -13.98
C LEU A 7 53.76 43.40 -14.66
N VAL A 8 53.84 42.32 -13.93
CA VAL A 8 53.24 41.02 -14.36
C VAL A 8 51.76 41.02 -13.90
N GLY A 9 50.91 41.46 -14.82
CA GLY A 9 49.48 41.34 -14.65
C GLY A 9 49.05 39.86 -14.80
N GLY A 10 48.82 39.18 -13.70
CA GLY A 10 48.23 37.85 -13.70
C GLY A 10 46.76 37.93 -14.09
N VAL A 11 46.43 37.56 -15.33
CA VAL A 11 45.05 37.30 -15.75
C VAL A 11 44.62 35.97 -15.11
N ALA A 12 43.89 36.05 -14.01
CA ALA A 12 43.17 34.90 -13.47
C ALA A 12 42.05 34.53 -14.45
N LEU A 13 42.32 33.56 -15.31
CA LEU A 13 41.28 32.91 -16.10
C LEU A 13 40.33 32.19 -15.13
N VAL A 14 39.20 32.82 -14.80
CA VAL A 14 38.06 32.13 -14.19
C VAL A 14 37.51 31.23 -15.26
N LEU A 15 38.00 29.99 -15.28
CA LEU A 15 37.31 28.87 -15.98
C LEU A 15 36.02 28.62 -15.24
N ALA A 16 34.97 29.40 -15.55
CA ALA A 16 33.60 29.00 -15.28
C ALA A 16 33.34 27.74 -16.14
N GLY A 17 33.75 26.58 -15.64
CA GLY A 17 33.45 25.30 -16.24
C GLY A 17 31.95 25.19 -16.32
N CYS A 18 31.37 25.17 -17.53
CA CYS A 18 30.02 24.75 -17.77
C CYS A 18 29.93 23.29 -17.33
N SER A 19 29.62 23.06 -16.05
CA SER A 19 29.36 21.73 -15.57
C SER A 19 28.12 21.19 -16.30
N SER A 20 28.23 20.00 -16.88
CA SER A 20 27.08 19.36 -17.57
C SER A 20 25.91 19.21 -16.63
N ALA A 21 24.70 19.13 -17.19
CA ALA A 21 23.51 18.87 -16.37
C ALA A 21 23.66 17.59 -15.53
N GLY A 22 24.33 16.57 -16.10
CA GLY A 22 24.64 15.31 -15.39
C GLY A 22 25.56 15.54 -14.18
N SER A 23 26.64 16.29 -14.32
CA SER A 23 27.55 16.54 -13.19
C SER A 23 26.93 17.40 -12.09
N ARG A 24 25.98 18.29 -12.45
CA ARG A 24 25.20 19.06 -11.46
C ARG A 24 24.21 18.16 -10.71
N LEU A 25 23.60 17.18 -11.40
CA LEU A 25 22.73 16.17 -10.78
C LEU A 25 23.51 15.34 -9.76
N GLU A 26 24.72 14.88 -10.13
CA GLU A 26 25.62 14.14 -9.24
C GLU A 26 26.04 14.97 -8.02
N ALA A 27 26.39 16.23 -8.22
CA ALA A 27 26.76 17.14 -7.13
C ALA A 27 25.60 17.33 -6.13
N ALA A 28 24.37 17.50 -6.61
CA ALA A 28 23.18 17.57 -5.76
C ALA A 28 22.96 16.25 -5.01
N GLY A 29 23.18 15.10 -5.65
CA GLY A 29 23.13 13.78 -5.02
C GLY A 29 24.19 13.60 -3.93
N ALA A 30 25.40 14.11 -4.14
CA ALA A 30 26.46 14.10 -3.14
C ALA A 30 26.10 14.92 -1.88
N LEU A 31 25.46 16.07 -2.03
CA LEU A 31 24.92 16.84 -0.89
C LEU A 31 23.90 16.04 -0.10
N ARG A 32 22.99 15.35 -0.78
CA ARG A 32 22.01 14.46 -0.14
C ARG A 32 22.71 13.36 0.65
N ALA A 33 23.67 12.67 0.03
CA ALA A 33 24.42 11.60 0.67
C ALA A 33 25.25 12.08 1.87
N ALA A 34 25.68 13.36 1.86
CA ALA A 34 26.35 14.00 2.99
C ALA A 34 25.40 14.44 4.14
N GLY A 35 24.11 14.08 4.09
CA GLY A 35 23.14 14.45 5.09
C GLY A 35 22.72 15.92 5.08
N LYS A 36 22.81 16.58 3.92
CA LYS A 36 22.47 17.98 3.71
C LYS A 36 21.24 18.15 2.81
N PRO A 37 20.05 17.71 3.24
CA PRO A 37 18.88 17.61 2.37
C PRO A 37 18.40 18.96 1.86
N ARG A 38 18.49 20.04 2.65
CA ARG A 38 18.09 21.38 2.21
C ARG A 38 19.01 21.92 1.12
N GLU A 39 20.33 21.74 1.27
CA GLU A 39 21.30 22.14 0.26
C GLU A 39 21.12 21.32 -1.03
N ALA A 40 20.88 20.01 -0.89
CA ALA A 40 20.59 19.13 -2.02
C ALA A 40 19.33 19.56 -2.77
N LEU A 41 18.24 19.86 -2.06
CA LEU A 41 17.00 20.33 -2.67
C LEU A 41 17.20 21.63 -3.44
N THR A 42 17.92 22.59 -2.87
CA THR A 42 18.29 23.85 -3.54
C THR A 42 19.07 23.58 -4.82
N ALA A 43 20.08 22.70 -4.78
CA ALA A 43 20.87 22.33 -5.96
C ALA A 43 20.04 21.65 -7.06
N TYR A 44 19.08 20.77 -6.68
CA TYR A 44 18.12 20.21 -7.65
C TYR A 44 17.22 21.28 -8.25
N GLN A 45 16.72 22.23 -7.45
CA GLN A 45 15.90 23.35 -7.95
C GLN A 45 16.64 24.23 -8.95
N GLU A 46 17.89 24.60 -8.67
CA GLU A 46 18.73 25.35 -9.58
C GLU A 46 19.01 24.61 -10.88
N LEU A 47 19.28 23.29 -10.80
CA LEU A 47 19.41 22.45 -11.98
C LEU A 47 18.12 22.44 -12.82
N LEU A 48 16.96 22.22 -12.19
CA LEU A 48 15.66 22.19 -12.85
C LEU A 48 15.31 23.53 -13.48
N ALA A 49 15.63 24.64 -12.83
CA ALA A 49 15.45 26.00 -13.38
C ALA A 49 16.30 26.20 -14.64
N SER A 50 17.55 25.70 -14.66
CA SER A 50 18.43 25.82 -15.82
C SER A 50 18.01 24.96 -17.01
N LEU A 51 17.29 23.84 -16.78
CA LEU A 51 16.79 22.95 -17.83
C LEU A 51 15.45 23.47 -18.41
N GLY A 52 14.72 24.28 -17.66
CA GLY A 52 13.41 24.82 -18.05
C GLY A 52 12.31 23.75 -18.15
N GLU A 53 11.15 24.13 -18.68
CA GLU A 53 9.98 23.25 -18.84
C GLU A 53 9.71 22.81 -20.28
N GLY A 54 10.38 23.41 -21.23
CA GLY A 54 10.21 23.11 -22.64
C GLY A 54 10.68 21.72 -23.04
N PRO A 55 10.41 21.34 -24.30
CA PRO A 55 10.94 20.10 -24.88
C PRO A 55 12.47 20.05 -24.79
N LEU A 56 12.99 18.89 -24.42
CA LEU A 56 14.43 18.64 -24.32
C LEU A 56 14.81 17.45 -25.19
N THR A 57 16.07 17.42 -25.63
CA THR A 57 16.66 16.21 -26.19
C THR A 57 16.71 15.09 -25.15
N PRO A 58 16.84 13.80 -25.56
CA PRO A 58 16.71 12.66 -24.62
C PRO A 58 17.61 12.73 -23.39
N GLU A 59 18.85 13.13 -23.51
CA GLU A 59 19.81 13.19 -22.39
C GLU A 59 19.39 14.22 -21.32
N PRO A 60 19.20 15.53 -21.64
CA PRO A 60 18.71 16.49 -20.65
C PRO A 60 17.31 16.17 -20.12
N ALA A 61 16.43 15.55 -20.93
CA ALA A 61 15.12 15.08 -20.48
C ALA A 61 15.24 14.02 -19.38
N GLY A 62 16.15 13.04 -19.56
CA GLY A 62 16.45 12.04 -18.55
C GLY A 62 17.03 12.62 -17.26
N VAL A 63 17.95 13.63 -17.39
CA VAL A 63 18.48 14.35 -16.24
C VAL A 63 17.37 15.10 -15.50
N ARG A 64 16.48 15.79 -16.21
CA ARG A 64 15.34 16.51 -15.62
C ARG A 64 14.39 15.56 -14.88
N ALA A 65 14.06 14.41 -15.45
CA ALA A 65 13.21 13.43 -14.78
C ALA A 65 13.84 12.91 -13.48
N LYS A 66 15.14 12.58 -13.51
CA LYS A 66 15.90 12.17 -12.32
C LYS A 66 15.99 13.28 -11.27
N ALA A 67 16.23 14.53 -11.67
CA ALA A 67 16.29 15.65 -10.75
C ALA A 67 14.94 15.93 -10.08
N LEU A 68 13.83 15.87 -10.84
CA LEU A 68 12.47 16.00 -10.29
C LEU A 68 12.17 14.88 -9.29
N ARG A 69 12.54 13.64 -9.63
CA ARG A 69 12.36 12.50 -8.73
C ARG A 69 13.16 12.68 -7.45
N ALA A 70 14.45 13.02 -7.56
CA ALA A 70 15.32 13.21 -6.41
C ALA A 70 14.87 14.38 -5.52
N ALA A 71 14.45 15.50 -6.11
CA ALA A 71 13.86 16.61 -5.35
C ALA A 71 12.60 16.21 -4.60
N GLY A 72 11.70 15.45 -5.27
CA GLY A 72 10.52 14.89 -4.63
C GLY A 72 10.85 13.92 -3.48
N ASP A 73 11.82 13.03 -3.68
CA ASP A 73 12.27 12.09 -2.66
C ASP A 73 12.88 12.80 -1.43
N VAL A 74 13.70 13.84 -1.64
CA VAL A 74 14.26 14.66 -0.55
C VAL A 74 13.15 15.39 0.21
N ALA A 75 12.22 16.02 -0.50
CA ALA A 75 11.09 16.70 0.11
C ALA A 75 10.24 15.74 0.95
N TYR A 76 9.93 14.56 0.42
CA TYR A 76 9.10 13.55 1.08
C TYR A 76 9.79 12.89 2.27
N LEU A 77 10.97 12.29 2.03
CA LEU A 77 11.58 11.36 2.99
C LEU A 77 12.43 12.05 4.06
N GLU A 78 13.03 13.21 3.72
CA GLU A 78 14.03 13.84 4.56
C GLU A 78 13.56 15.16 5.16
N LEU A 79 12.70 15.90 4.44
CA LEU A 79 12.20 17.19 4.91
C LEU A 79 10.76 17.15 5.43
N GLY A 80 9.99 16.07 5.14
CA GLY A 80 8.60 15.98 5.51
C GLY A 80 7.68 16.96 4.78
N ASP A 81 8.16 17.56 3.68
CA ASP A 81 7.36 18.43 2.83
C ASP A 81 6.57 17.60 1.82
N TYR A 82 5.46 17.05 2.28
CA TYR A 82 4.59 16.17 1.48
C TYR A 82 3.96 16.91 0.29
N SER A 83 3.56 18.16 0.48
CA SER A 83 2.96 18.98 -0.58
C SER A 83 3.97 19.34 -1.66
N GLY A 84 5.18 19.74 -1.27
CA GLY A 84 6.29 19.99 -2.18
C GLY A 84 6.69 18.73 -2.95
N ALA A 85 6.76 17.58 -2.29
CA ALA A 85 7.03 16.29 -2.93
C ALA A 85 6.00 15.97 -4.02
N ILE A 86 4.70 16.08 -3.71
CA ILE A 86 3.62 15.87 -4.68
C ILE A 86 3.76 16.83 -5.88
N ALA A 87 4.16 18.07 -5.66
CA ALA A 87 4.36 19.03 -6.75
C ALA A 87 5.48 18.56 -7.71
N TYR A 88 6.61 18.07 -7.21
CA TYR A 88 7.69 17.51 -8.04
C TYR A 88 7.23 16.27 -8.81
N TYR A 89 6.55 15.34 -8.15
CA TYR A 89 6.04 14.12 -8.80
C TYR A 89 4.98 14.44 -9.87
N ARG A 90 4.08 15.40 -9.63
CA ARG A 90 3.11 15.86 -10.63
C ARG A 90 3.78 16.45 -11.86
N ARG A 91 4.91 17.15 -11.70
CA ARG A 91 5.69 17.64 -12.84
C ARG A 91 6.24 16.48 -13.69
N ILE A 92 6.69 15.38 -13.06
CA ILE A 92 7.10 14.19 -13.82
C ILE A 92 5.93 13.65 -14.65
N ILE A 93 4.75 13.50 -14.03
CA ILE A 93 3.55 12.99 -14.71
C ILE A 93 3.15 13.88 -15.90
N SER A 94 3.22 15.20 -15.72
CA SER A 94 2.88 16.17 -16.76
C SER A 94 3.87 16.18 -17.92
N LEU A 95 5.17 16.09 -17.62
CA LEU A 95 6.23 16.19 -18.64
C LEU A 95 6.49 14.86 -19.38
N TYR A 96 6.22 13.74 -18.72
CA TYR A 96 6.52 12.39 -19.24
C TYR A 96 5.33 11.44 -19.08
N PRO A 97 4.14 11.78 -19.59
CA PRO A 97 2.94 10.96 -19.39
C PRO A 97 3.16 9.54 -19.93
N GLY A 98 2.74 8.54 -19.17
CA GLY A 98 2.87 7.12 -19.53
C GLY A 98 4.26 6.52 -19.37
N SER A 99 5.28 7.32 -19.03
CA SER A 99 6.63 6.81 -18.78
C SER A 99 6.70 5.99 -17.49
N PRO A 100 7.70 5.10 -17.34
CA PRO A 100 7.94 4.40 -16.07
C PRO A 100 8.15 5.35 -14.88
N GLU A 101 8.77 6.51 -15.15
CA GLU A 101 8.97 7.56 -14.13
C GLU A 101 7.65 8.17 -13.69
N ALA A 102 6.71 8.42 -14.61
CA ALA A 102 5.38 8.95 -14.28
C ALA A 102 4.54 7.92 -13.50
N LEU A 103 4.60 6.64 -13.86
CA LEU A 103 3.95 5.57 -13.12
C LEU A 103 4.54 5.42 -11.71
N GLY A 104 5.87 5.50 -11.58
CA GLY A 104 6.55 5.53 -10.29
C GLY A 104 6.17 6.75 -9.43
N ALA A 105 6.02 7.92 -10.05
CA ALA A 105 5.57 9.14 -9.37
C ALA A 105 4.13 8.98 -8.85
N ARG A 106 3.20 8.44 -9.66
CA ARG A 106 1.83 8.14 -9.22
C ARG A 106 1.79 7.19 -8.05
N ALA A 107 2.60 6.14 -8.08
CA ALA A 107 2.70 5.19 -6.98
C ALA A 107 3.03 5.88 -5.65
N VAL A 108 4.05 6.76 -5.64
CA VAL A 108 4.46 7.50 -4.44
C VAL A 108 3.43 8.54 -4.02
N ILE A 109 2.81 9.26 -4.96
CA ILE A 109 1.73 10.21 -4.65
C ILE A 109 0.58 9.48 -3.95
N GLY A 110 0.18 8.30 -4.44
CA GLY A 110 -0.84 7.49 -3.81
C GLY A 110 -0.47 7.10 -2.37
N ASP A 111 0.80 6.68 -2.14
CA ASP A 111 1.27 6.35 -0.80
C ASP A 111 1.26 7.57 0.13
N ILE A 112 1.64 8.75 -0.36
CA ILE A 112 1.59 9.99 0.41
C ILE A 112 0.13 10.34 0.77
N PHE A 113 -0.81 10.23 -0.17
CA PHE A 113 -2.22 10.49 0.11
C PHE A 113 -2.76 9.56 1.19
N ARG A 114 -2.49 8.26 1.10
CA ARG A 114 -2.94 7.29 2.10
C ARG A 114 -2.29 7.54 3.46
N ASP A 115 -0.96 7.61 3.51
CA ASP A 115 -0.19 7.49 4.76
C ASP A 115 -0.06 8.82 5.50
N ARG A 116 -0.15 9.96 4.79
CA ARG A 116 0.08 11.28 5.37
C ARG A 116 -1.14 12.17 5.40
N PHE A 117 -1.96 12.08 4.37
CA PHE A 117 -3.19 12.87 4.29
C PHE A 117 -4.44 12.08 4.67
N HIS A 118 -4.35 10.75 4.80
CA HIS A 118 -5.48 9.85 5.02
C HIS A 118 -6.59 10.02 3.97
N ASP A 119 -6.20 10.45 2.77
CA ASP A 119 -7.10 10.58 1.62
C ASP A 119 -7.04 9.30 0.79
N HIS A 120 -7.78 8.32 1.25
CA HIS A 120 -7.83 6.99 0.64
C HIS A 120 -8.33 7.02 -0.81
N MET A 121 -9.30 7.89 -1.13
CA MET A 121 -9.84 7.97 -2.49
C MET A 121 -8.84 8.61 -3.46
N ALA A 122 -8.11 9.64 -3.03
CA ALA A 122 -7.03 10.20 -3.83
C ALA A 122 -5.88 9.18 -4.03
N ALA A 123 -5.58 8.36 -3.02
CA ALA A 123 -4.61 7.27 -3.12
C ALA A 123 -5.04 6.23 -4.17
N ILE A 124 -6.28 5.73 -4.06
CA ILE A 124 -6.87 4.77 -5.01
C ILE A 124 -6.79 5.32 -6.44
N ALA A 125 -7.14 6.59 -6.67
CA ALA A 125 -7.10 7.19 -8.00
C ALA A 125 -5.69 7.15 -8.61
N GLN A 126 -4.65 7.43 -7.82
CA GLN A 126 -3.26 7.35 -8.30
C GLN A 126 -2.82 5.91 -8.58
N TRP A 127 -3.15 4.97 -7.70
CA TRP A 127 -2.78 3.56 -7.88
C TRP A 127 -3.54 2.88 -9.01
N ALA A 128 -4.81 3.27 -9.25
CA ALA A 128 -5.61 2.75 -10.36
C ALA A 128 -4.99 3.08 -11.73
N ASP A 129 -4.40 4.27 -11.88
CA ASP A 129 -3.67 4.63 -13.10
C ASP A 129 -2.43 3.75 -13.32
N VAL A 130 -1.73 3.36 -12.24
CA VAL A 130 -0.61 2.40 -12.33
C VAL A 130 -1.13 1.00 -12.66
N ALA A 131 -2.22 0.57 -12.03
CA ALA A 131 -2.85 -0.72 -12.26
C ALA A 131 -3.37 -0.87 -13.70
N ALA A 132 -3.89 0.21 -14.28
CA ALA A 132 -4.38 0.21 -15.67
C ALA A 132 -3.28 0.12 -16.73
N SER A 133 -2.02 0.37 -16.36
CA SER A 133 -0.87 0.35 -17.27
C SER A 133 -0.39 -1.07 -17.58
N ASP A 134 0.55 -1.18 -18.52
CA ASP A 134 1.27 -2.42 -18.82
C ASP A 134 2.56 -2.58 -18.02
N ALA A 135 2.72 -1.81 -16.93
CA ALA A 135 3.89 -1.90 -16.07
C ALA A 135 3.95 -3.25 -15.34
N PRO A 136 5.16 -3.78 -15.10
CA PRO A 136 5.33 -5.06 -14.41
C PRO A 136 4.65 -5.12 -13.02
N GLN A 137 4.51 -3.97 -12.37
CA GLN A 137 3.87 -3.85 -11.05
C GLN A 137 2.35 -3.64 -11.11
N ALA A 138 1.72 -3.58 -12.29
CA ALA A 138 0.30 -3.28 -12.44
C ALA A 138 -0.60 -4.20 -11.62
N ALA A 139 -0.33 -5.52 -11.60
CA ALA A 139 -1.07 -6.49 -10.78
C ALA A 139 -0.98 -6.19 -9.28
N ALA A 140 0.20 -5.82 -8.78
CA ALA A 140 0.39 -5.47 -7.38
C ALA A 140 -0.38 -4.19 -7.00
N PHE A 141 -0.45 -3.21 -7.91
CA PHE A 141 -1.25 -1.99 -7.67
C PHE A 141 -2.75 -2.26 -7.77
N GLN A 142 -3.19 -3.14 -8.66
CA GLN A 142 -4.60 -3.58 -8.70
C GLN A 142 -5.01 -4.25 -7.38
N LEU A 143 -4.14 -5.10 -6.83
CA LEU A 143 -4.35 -5.72 -5.51
C LEU A 143 -4.38 -4.67 -4.40
N LYS A 144 -3.52 -3.66 -4.47
CA LYS A 144 -3.46 -2.56 -3.50
C LYS A 144 -4.76 -1.74 -3.50
N VAL A 145 -5.30 -1.44 -4.68
CA VAL A 145 -6.61 -0.80 -4.84
C VAL A 145 -7.73 -1.64 -4.22
N ALA A 146 -7.76 -2.94 -4.54
CA ALA A 146 -8.77 -3.85 -3.99
C ALA A 146 -8.71 -3.92 -2.46
N ARG A 147 -7.51 -3.96 -1.90
CA ARG A 147 -7.28 -3.98 -0.43
C ARG A 147 -7.75 -2.70 0.21
N GLU A 148 -7.43 -1.56 -0.37
CA GLU A 148 -7.84 -0.26 0.15
C GLU A 148 -9.37 -0.12 0.20
N TYR A 149 -10.09 -0.58 -0.82
CA TYR A 149 -11.55 -0.64 -0.79
C TYR A 149 -12.08 -1.55 0.31
N LEU A 150 -11.42 -2.70 0.57
CA LEU A 150 -11.80 -3.59 1.65
C LEU A 150 -11.60 -2.94 3.02
N ASP A 151 -10.48 -2.26 3.23
CA ASP A 151 -10.14 -1.57 4.48
C ASP A 151 -11.11 -0.41 4.75
N LEU A 152 -11.63 0.24 3.71
CA LEU A 152 -12.70 1.24 3.78
C LEU A 152 -14.10 0.64 4.01
N GLY A 153 -14.24 -0.68 4.05
CA GLY A 153 -15.53 -1.36 4.16
C GLY A 153 -16.34 -1.38 2.85
N ASN A 154 -15.77 -0.93 1.74
CA ASN A 154 -16.41 -1.02 0.43
C ASN A 154 -16.15 -2.39 -0.20
N THR A 155 -16.77 -3.40 0.38
CA THR A 155 -16.56 -4.82 0.08
C THR A 155 -16.95 -5.19 -1.35
N GLU A 156 -18.00 -4.58 -1.91
CA GLU A 156 -18.43 -4.82 -3.28
C GLU A 156 -17.38 -4.37 -4.29
N GLN A 157 -16.86 -3.14 -4.11
CA GLN A 157 -15.81 -2.62 -4.97
C GLN A 157 -14.51 -3.43 -4.79
N ALA A 158 -14.17 -3.81 -3.56
CA ALA A 158 -13.03 -4.66 -3.28
C ALA A 158 -13.09 -6.00 -4.06
N ARG A 159 -14.27 -6.65 -4.08
CA ARG A 159 -14.48 -7.88 -4.86
C ARG A 159 -14.40 -7.64 -6.37
N THR A 160 -14.92 -6.50 -6.82
CA THR A 160 -14.85 -6.13 -8.25
C THR A 160 -13.40 -5.97 -8.69
N GLU A 161 -12.57 -5.22 -7.96
CA GLU A 161 -11.16 -5.02 -8.26
C GLU A 161 -10.36 -6.33 -8.17
N ALA A 162 -10.66 -7.17 -7.18
CA ALA A 162 -10.05 -8.50 -7.03
C ALA A 162 -10.43 -9.44 -8.19
N ARG A 163 -11.66 -9.36 -8.73
CA ARG A 163 -12.10 -10.12 -9.90
C ARG A 163 -11.35 -9.65 -11.15
N LEU A 164 -11.29 -8.33 -11.40
CA LEU A 164 -10.56 -7.75 -12.53
C LEU A 164 -9.08 -8.16 -12.52
N LEU A 165 -8.45 -8.15 -11.34
CA LEU A 165 -7.08 -8.63 -11.18
C LEU A 165 -6.93 -10.07 -11.66
N ARG A 166 -7.79 -10.98 -11.18
CA ARG A 166 -7.71 -12.41 -11.52
C ARG A 166 -8.04 -12.70 -12.99
N GLU A 167 -8.88 -11.89 -13.60
CA GLU A 167 -9.19 -11.98 -15.04
C GLU A 167 -7.98 -11.57 -15.88
N ARG A 168 -7.31 -10.48 -15.51
CA ARG A 168 -6.17 -9.95 -16.27
C ARG A 168 -4.87 -10.71 -15.98
N TRP A 169 -4.66 -11.15 -14.74
CA TRP A 169 -3.45 -11.88 -14.30
C TRP A 169 -3.82 -13.15 -13.52
N PRO A 170 -4.33 -14.19 -14.19
CA PRO A 170 -4.87 -15.38 -13.52
C PRO A 170 -3.83 -16.24 -12.82
N ALA A 171 -2.56 -16.11 -13.19
CA ALA A 171 -1.43 -16.83 -12.60
C ALA A 171 -0.55 -15.89 -11.78
N GLY A 172 -0.15 -16.31 -10.60
CA GLY A 172 0.75 -15.56 -9.75
C GLY A 172 0.20 -15.30 -8.35
N LYS A 173 1.05 -14.81 -7.49
CA LYS A 173 0.72 -14.58 -6.07
C LYS A 173 -0.37 -13.52 -5.89
N GLU A 174 -0.41 -12.49 -6.73
CA GLU A 174 -1.42 -11.43 -6.66
C GLU A 174 -2.82 -11.98 -6.92
N ALA A 175 -2.98 -12.95 -7.82
CA ALA A 175 -4.27 -13.61 -8.08
C ALA A 175 -4.73 -14.44 -6.88
N ASP A 176 -3.82 -15.11 -6.19
CA ASP A 176 -4.13 -15.87 -4.99
C ASP A 176 -4.46 -14.95 -3.81
N GLU A 177 -3.73 -13.85 -3.65
CA GLU A 177 -4.06 -12.82 -2.65
C GLU A 177 -5.40 -12.13 -2.94
N ALA A 178 -5.74 -11.89 -4.21
CA ALA A 178 -7.04 -11.36 -4.61
C ALA A 178 -8.20 -12.34 -4.29
N GLN A 179 -7.96 -13.65 -4.42
CA GLN A 179 -8.93 -14.66 -4.00
C GLN A 179 -9.14 -14.64 -2.48
N LEU A 180 -8.06 -14.50 -1.69
CA LEU A 180 -8.15 -14.34 -0.25
C LEU A 180 -8.95 -13.09 0.13
N LEU A 181 -8.66 -11.96 -0.52
CA LEU A 181 -9.38 -10.71 -0.32
C LEU A 181 -10.88 -10.83 -0.65
N THR A 182 -11.23 -11.56 -1.72
CA THR A 182 -12.62 -11.86 -2.06
C THR A 182 -13.33 -12.61 -0.93
N ALA A 183 -12.68 -13.60 -0.32
CA ALA A 183 -13.23 -14.34 0.81
C ALA A 183 -13.39 -13.46 2.06
N GLN A 184 -12.40 -12.60 2.35
CA GLN A 184 -12.47 -11.63 3.45
C GLN A 184 -13.61 -10.63 3.25
N ALA A 185 -13.83 -10.13 2.03
CA ALA A 185 -14.91 -9.21 1.70
C ALA A 185 -16.30 -9.87 1.94
N TRP A 186 -16.47 -11.13 1.54
CA TRP A 186 -17.70 -11.87 1.84
C TRP A 186 -17.89 -12.10 3.35
N SER A 187 -16.81 -12.38 4.07
CA SER A 187 -16.84 -12.53 5.53
C SER A 187 -17.27 -11.24 6.22
N GLN A 188 -16.76 -10.10 5.77
CA GLN A 188 -17.12 -8.78 6.30
C GLN A 188 -18.59 -8.43 6.05
N ASP A 189 -19.14 -8.83 4.90
CA ASP A 189 -20.58 -8.71 4.58
C ASP A 189 -21.48 -9.73 5.34
N LYS A 190 -20.89 -10.59 6.19
CA LYS A 190 -21.59 -11.69 6.87
C LYS A 190 -22.21 -12.72 5.93
N ARG A 191 -21.72 -12.80 4.69
CA ARG A 191 -22.10 -13.77 3.68
C ARG A 191 -21.28 -15.05 3.88
N GLN A 192 -21.63 -15.83 4.90
CA GLN A 192 -20.83 -16.96 5.40
C GLN A 192 -20.60 -18.05 4.34
N GLU A 193 -21.64 -18.41 3.58
CA GLU A 193 -21.54 -19.48 2.57
C GLU A 193 -20.59 -19.08 1.45
N GLU A 194 -20.71 -17.85 0.95
CA GLU A 194 -19.85 -17.30 -0.08
C GLU A 194 -18.41 -17.16 0.42
N ALA A 195 -18.23 -16.72 1.67
CA ALA A 195 -16.90 -16.59 2.28
C ALA A 195 -16.21 -17.95 2.40
N VAL A 196 -16.90 -18.97 2.93
CA VAL A 196 -16.38 -20.35 3.03
C VAL A 196 -16.03 -20.90 1.66
N GLY A 197 -16.90 -20.74 0.67
CA GLY A 197 -16.65 -21.16 -0.70
C GLY A 197 -15.43 -20.46 -1.32
N ALA A 198 -15.29 -19.16 -1.10
CA ALA A 198 -14.16 -18.39 -1.62
C ALA A 198 -12.83 -18.77 -0.95
N TYR A 199 -12.80 -19.02 0.38
CA TYR A 199 -11.63 -19.56 1.08
C TYR A 199 -11.27 -20.95 0.57
N GLN A 200 -12.29 -21.85 0.40
CA GLN A 200 -12.04 -23.19 -0.11
C GLN A 200 -11.46 -23.15 -1.53
N ALA A 201 -12.01 -22.31 -2.40
CA ALA A 201 -11.48 -22.11 -3.75
C ALA A 201 -10.01 -21.66 -3.75
N LEU A 202 -9.59 -20.87 -2.76
CA LEU A 202 -8.18 -20.52 -2.60
C LEU A 202 -7.34 -21.75 -2.20
N VAL A 203 -7.77 -22.54 -1.22
CA VAL A 203 -7.06 -23.75 -0.78
C VAL A 203 -6.90 -24.75 -1.94
N ASP A 204 -7.92 -24.92 -2.76
CA ASP A 204 -7.94 -25.84 -3.91
C ASP A 204 -6.95 -25.43 -5.01
N ARG A 205 -6.61 -24.16 -5.11
CA ARG A 205 -5.58 -23.65 -6.02
C ARG A 205 -4.16 -24.01 -5.58
N ARG A 206 -3.99 -24.48 -4.34
CA ARG A 206 -2.68 -24.82 -3.75
C ARG A 206 -1.68 -23.68 -3.82
N PRO A 207 -2.02 -22.50 -3.32
CA PRO A 207 -1.10 -21.34 -3.32
C PRO A 207 0.04 -21.56 -2.33
N ALA A 208 0.85 -20.49 -2.09
CA ALA A 208 1.87 -20.51 -1.05
C ALA A 208 1.28 -20.92 0.32
N PRO A 209 2.01 -21.70 1.14
CA PRO A 209 1.52 -22.22 2.42
C PRO A 209 0.92 -21.18 3.35
N GLU A 210 1.48 -19.97 3.36
CA GLU A 210 1.00 -18.85 4.17
C GLU A 210 -0.43 -18.41 3.76
N LEU A 211 -0.77 -18.46 2.48
CA LEU A 211 -2.11 -18.13 2.00
C LEU A 211 -3.10 -19.25 2.32
N VAL A 212 -2.67 -20.52 2.26
CA VAL A 212 -3.46 -21.66 2.72
C VAL A 212 -3.78 -21.51 4.20
N ALA A 213 -2.77 -21.16 5.02
CA ALA A 213 -2.97 -20.96 6.46
C ALA A 213 -4.00 -19.87 6.75
N ARG A 214 -3.89 -18.71 6.07
CA ARG A 214 -4.84 -17.60 6.23
C ARG A 214 -6.25 -17.95 5.76
N ALA A 215 -6.38 -18.75 4.72
CA ALA A 215 -7.69 -19.23 4.27
C ALA A 215 -8.34 -20.18 5.29
N LEU A 216 -7.56 -21.13 5.84
CA LEU A 216 -8.01 -22.03 6.90
C LEU A 216 -8.37 -21.28 8.18
N GLU A 217 -7.60 -20.26 8.57
CA GLU A 217 -7.91 -19.37 9.68
C GLU A 217 -9.25 -18.65 9.46
N GLY A 218 -9.49 -18.10 8.26
CA GLY A 218 -10.75 -17.45 7.92
C GLY A 218 -11.95 -18.40 8.01
N GLN A 219 -11.81 -19.63 7.47
CA GLN A 219 -12.83 -20.67 7.63
C GLN A 219 -13.06 -21.06 9.09
N ALA A 220 -11.99 -21.14 9.90
CA ALA A 220 -12.08 -21.45 11.32
C ALA A 220 -12.83 -20.36 12.10
N HIS A 221 -12.56 -19.10 11.80
CA HIS A 221 -13.31 -17.97 12.36
C HIS A 221 -14.81 -18.08 12.07
N LEU A 222 -15.18 -18.28 10.81
CA LEU A 222 -16.59 -18.44 10.41
C LEU A 222 -17.26 -19.64 11.08
N ALA A 223 -16.54 -20.76 11.24
CA ALA A 223 -17.03 -21.92 11.95
C ALA A 223 -17.25 -21.62 13.44
N ALA A 224 -16.32 -20.90 14.07
CA ALA A 224 -16.44 -20.49 15.47
C ALA A 224 -17.60 -19.49 15.71
N GLU A 225 -17.79 -18.53 14.81
CA GLU A 225 -18.93 -17.60 14.84
C GLU A 225 -20.27 -18.33 14.73
N SER A 226 -20.34 -19.35 13.87
CA SER A 226 -21.52 -20.19 13.69
C SER A 226 -21.73 -21.24 14.79
N GLY A 227 -20.92 -21.24 15.86
CA GLY A 227 -21.00 -22.21 16.94
C GLY A 227 -20.45 -23.60 16.61
N ARG A 228 -19.90 -23.83 15.43
CA ARG A 228 -19.28 -25.09 15.01
C ARG A 228 -17.84 -25.20 15.56
N LEU A 229 -17.74 -25.23 16.92
CA LEU A 229 -16.49 -25.05 17.63
C LEU A 229 -15.48 -26.17 17.38
N ASP A 230 -15.92 -27.42 17.25
CA ASP A 230 -15.02 -28.53 16.92
C ASP A 230 -14.44 -28.39 15.52
N ARG A 231 -15.26 -27.99 14.53
CA ARG A 231 -14.80 -27.70 13.17
C ARG A 231 -13.79 -26.53 13.14
N ALA A 232 -14.02 -25.50 13.93
CA ALA A 232 -13.07 -24.39 14.05
C ALA A 232 -11.71 -24.86 14.57
N LEU A 233 -11.68 -25.71 15.60
CA LEU A 233 -10.45 -26.27 16.16
C LEU A 233 -9.70 -27.18 15.17
N GLU A 234 -10.41 -27.98 14.36
CA GLU A 234 -9.81 -28.78 13.29
C GLU A 234 -9.10 -27.89 12.24
N LEU A 235 -9.77 -26.84 11.78
CA LEU A 235 -9.24 -25.92 10.79
C LEU A 235 -8.02 -25.14 11.31
N TYR A 236 -8.09 -24.65 12.54
CA TYR A 236 -6.94 -24.01 13.19
C TYR A 236 -5.76 -24.97 13.36
N ALA A 237 -6.01 -26.25 13.69
CA ALA A 237 -4.94 -27.25 13.82
C ALA A 237 -4.24 -27.51 12.47
N GLN A 238 -4.98 -27.44 11.35
CA GLN A 238 -4.40 -27.56 10.02
C GLN A 238 -3.58 -26.30 9.63
N ALA A 239 -4.06 -25.12 10.03
CA ALA A 239 -3.37 -23.85 9.74
C ALA A 239 -2.08 -23.67 10.55
N LEU A 240 -2.05 -24.13 11.82
CA LEU A 240 -1.02 -23.78 12.80
C LEU A 240 0.42 -24.07 12.34
N PRO A 241 0.75 -25.22 11.70
CA PRO A 241 2.13 -25.56 11.31
C PRO A 241 2.68 -24.69 10.17
N ILE A 242 1.80 -24.04 9.41
CA ILE A 242 2.18 -23.25 8.22
C ILE A 242 1.78 -21.77 8.34
N HIS A 243 1.27 -21.36 9.49
CA HIS A 243 0.80 -19.99 9.70
C HIS A 243 1.95 -19.03 9.97
N PRO A 244 1.99 -17.83 9.35
CA PRO A 244 3.08 -16.85 9.55
C PRO A 244 3.12 -16.29 10.98
N ASN A 245 2.00 -16.31 11.71
CA ASN A 245 1.92 -15.91 13.11
C ASN A 245 1.27 -17.01 13.98
N PRO A 246 2.01 -18.06 14.36
CA PRO A 246 1.46 -19.18 15.11
C PRO A 246 1.01 -18.80 16.53
N GLU A 247 1.57 -17.76 17.15
CA GLU A 247 1.17 -17.33 18.51
C GLU A 247 -0.23 -16.71 18.51
N ALA A 248 -0.54 -15.85 17.54
CA ALA A 248 -1.89 -15.31 17.40
C ALA A 248 -2.91 -16.44 17.20
N LEU A 249 -2.56 -17.44 16.39
CA LEU A 249 -3.42 -18.58 16.14
C LEU A 249 -3.64 -19.45 17.38
N ARG A 250 -2.61 -19.66 18.22
CA ARG A 250 -2.74 -20.36 19.52
C ARG A 250 -3.72 -19.64 20.45
N THR A 251 -3.64 -18.31 20.51
CA THR A 251 -4.58 -17.50 21.31
C THR A 251 -6.01 -17.69 20.82
N ALA A 252 -6.25 -17.70 19.51
CA ALA A 252 -7.58 -17.97 18.93
C ALA A 252 -8.08 -19.39 19.27
N ILE A 253 -7.21 -20.40 19.16
CA ILE A 253 -7.51 -21.79 19.53
C ILE A 253 -7.93 -21.89 20.99
N GLU A 254 -7.22 -21.25 21.91
CA GLU A 254 -7.55 -21.26 23.33
C GLU A 254 -8.90 -20.59 23.63
N ALA A 255 -9.19 -19.48 22.94
CA ALA A 255 -10.48 -18.82 23.06
C ALA A 255 -11.64 -19.75 22.61
N VAL A 256 -11.47 -20.45 21.49
CA VAL A 256 -12.47 -21.41 21.00
C VAL A 256 -12.60 -22.61 21.95
N ARG A 257 -11.48 -23.13 22.50
CA ARG A 257 -11.52 -24.20 23.51
C ARG A 257 -12.31 -23.81 24.75
N ARG A 258 -12.07 -22.61 25.30
CA ARG A 258 -12.85 -22.10 26.45
C ARG A 258 -14.34 -22.00 26.13
N ARG A 259 -14.71 -21.47 24.96
CA ARG A 259 -16.13 -21.41 24.52
C ARG A 259 -16.75 -22.81 24.41
N ARG A 260 -15.99 -23.79 23.88
CA ARG A 260 -16.45 -25.18 23.78
C ARG A 260 -16.70 -25.81 25.15
N GLU A 261 -15.80 -25.64 26.10
CA GLU A 261 -15.99 -26.17 27.45
C GLU A 261 -17.17 -25.49 28.15
N ALA A 262 -17.29 -24.17 28.05
CA ALA A 262 -18.45 -23.45 28.58
C ALA A 262 -19.80 -23.95 28.00
N ALA A 263 -19.81 -24.24 26.69
CA ALA A 263 -21.01 -24.77 26.02
C ALA A 263 -21.40 -26.18 26.50
N LYS A 264 -20.43 -27.01 26.94
CA LYS A 264 -20.69 -28.33 27.50
C LYS A 264 -21.25 -28.26 28.94
N THR A 265 -20.82 -27.29 29.71
CA THR A 265 -21.21 -27.12 31.13
C THR A 265 -22.49 -26.30 31.31
N ALA A 266 -22.92 -25.56 30.26
CA ALA A 266 -24.14 -24.78 30.29
C ALA A 266 -25.39 -25.63 30.46
N THR A 267 -26.21 -25.31 31.47
CA THR A 267 -27.49 -25.96 31.68
C THR A 267 -28.53 -25.58 30.61
N PRO A 268 -29.61 -26.36 30.39
CA PRO A 268 -30.63 -26.01 29.40
C PRO A 268 -31.24 -24.61 29.56
N GLY A 269 -31.31 -24.08 30.79
CA GLY A 269 -31.79 -22.73 31.07
C GLY A 269 -30.81 -21.60 30.64
N ASP A 270 -29.51 -21.85 30.76
CA ASP A 270 -28.47 -20.86 30.40
C ASP A 270 -28.32 -20.70 28.88
N ARG A 271 -28.65 -21.75 28.13
CA ARG A 271 -28.60 -21.75 26.65
C ARG A 271 -29.56 -20.75 26.01
N ASN A 272 -30.73 -20.54 26.64
CA ASN A 272 -31.72 -19.57 26.15
C ASN A 272 -31.37 -18.12 26.44
N GLN A 273 -30.63 -17.86 27.53
CA GLN A 273 -30.19 -16.50 27.86
C GLN A 273 -29.04 -16.01 26.95
N ALA A 274 -28.18 -16.89 26.47
CA ALA A 274 -27.09 -16.53 25.56
C ALA A 274 -27.56 -16.03 24.17
N PHE A 275 -28.80 -16.40 23.77
CA PHE A 275 -29.42 -15.95 22.53
C PHE A 275 -30.15 -14.61 22.63
N ASP A 276 -30.37 -14.06 23.84
CA ASP A 276 -31.23 -12.88 24.08
C ASP A 276 -30.47 -11.54 24.21
N TYR A 277 -29.14 -11.56 24.13
CA TYR A 277 -28.32 -10.32 24.22
C TYR A 277 -28.45 -9.38 23.01
N GLY A 278 -29.29 -9.69 22.02
CA GLY A 278 -29.49 -8.88 20.82
C GLY A 278 -30.90 -8.30 20.64
N ARG A 279 -31.87 -8.58 21.50
CA ARG A 279 -33.20 -8.00 21.38
C ARG A 279 -33.41 -6.83 22.34
N PRO A 280 -33.82 -5.64 21.87
CA PRO A 280 -34.23 -4.57 22.76
C PRO A 280 -35.44 -5.02 23.58
N ARG A 281 -35.36 -4.90 24.92
CA ARG A 281 -36.49 -5.18 25.82
C ARG A 281 -37.63 -4.24 25.46
N PRO A 282 -38.88 -4.74 25.31
CA PRO A 282 -40.02 -3.87 25.17
C PRO A 282 -40.16 -3.01 26.43
N THR A 283 -40.12 -1.71 26.25
CA THR A 283 -40.44 -0.76 27.34
C THR A 283 -41.94 -0.83 27.59
N THR A 284 -42.33 -1.57 28.61
CA THR A 284 -43.69 -1.45 29.17
C THR A 284 -43.85 -0.05 29.78
N ARG A 285 -44.52 0.85 29.03
CA ARG A 285 -45.10 2.05 29.62
C ARG A 285 -46.27 1.60 30.49
N GLU A 286 -46.06 1.62 31.79
CA GLU A 286 -47.18 1.60 32.73
C GLU A 286 -47.99 2.88 32.52
N VAL A 287 -49.22 2.73 32.08
CA VAL A 287 -50.25 3.76 32.12
C VAL A 287 -50.91 3.56 33.50
N SER A 288 -50.57 4.44 34.44
CA SER A 288 -51.32 4.54 35.69
C SER A 288 -52.63 5.34 35.48
N PRO A 289 -53.70 5.02 36.22
CA PRO A 289 -55.06 5.47 36.00
C PRO A 289 -55.28 6.96 36.27
#